data_46166e30db713b25fd8aec05f74235dd
#
_entry.id   46166e30db713b25fd8aec05f74235dd
#
_cell.length_a   1.000
_cell.length_b   1.000
_cell.length_c   1.000
_cell.angle_alpha   90.00
_cell.angle_beta   90.00
_cell.angle_gamma   90.00
#
_symmetry.space_group_name_H-M   'P 1'
#
loop_
_entity.id
_entity.type
_entity.pdbx_description
1 polymer ?
#
loop_
_entity_poly.entity_id
_entity_poly.type
_entity_poly.pdbx_seq_one_letter_code
_entity_poly.pdbx_strand_id
1 'polypeptide(L)'
;MKAHDRASVLPHTGAMRTTDIHSYQPRQGHGLLHDPFNAIVGPRPIGWISTCNAQGAANLAPYSFFNAFNYVPPIVGFASIGLKDTVRNVQATGEFVWNLATRDLAEAMNTTCAAVPPEVDEFVLAGLTPRASTLVRPPRVAESRVTFECRCTQVQQLHGADGTAVDTWLVLGEVVAVHIDKALLRDGIYDTANAGHILRAGGPADYFTVGPEQLFKMHRPR
;
A
#
# COMPACT_ATOMS: atom_id res chain seq x y z
N MET A 1 -22.69 28.11 -46.45
CA MET A 1 -21.29 27.72 -46.70
C MET A 1 -20.50 28.05 -45.44
N LYS A 2 -20.28 27.11 -44.54
CA LYS A 2 -19.46 27.28 -43.31
C LYS A 2 -18.27 26.33 -43.44
N ALA A 3 -17.08 26.93 -43.47
CA ALA A 3 -15.81 26.22 -43.54
C ALA A 3 -15.59 25.41 -42.24
N HIS A 4 -15.28 24.13 -42.40
CA HIS A 4 -14.80 23.28 -41.32
C HIS A 4 -13.31 23.51 -41.10
N ASP A 5 -12.99 24.08 -39.96
CA ASP A 5 -11.62 24.24 -39.49
C ASP A 5 -11.10 22.85 -39.08
N ARG A 6 -10.19 22.31 -39.87
CA ARG A 6 -9.46 21.08 -39.56
C ARG A 6 -8.28 21.46 -38.64
N ALA A 7 -8.42 21.26 -37.37
CA ALA A 7 -7.27 21.27 -36.46
C ALA A 7 -6.24 20.22 -36.93
N SER A 8 -5.11 20.68 -37.40
CA SER A 8 -3.96 19.84 -37.76
C SER A 8 -3.33 19.24 -36.50
N VAL A 9 -3.54 17.96 -36.33
CA VAL A 9 -2.78 17.17 -35.35
C VAL A 9 -1.34 17.07 -35.87
N LEU A 10 -0.44 17.81 -35.25
CA LEU A 10 1.00 17.67 -35.50
C LEU A 10 1.45 16.28 -35.04
N PRO A 11 2.16 15.50 -35.86
CA PRO A 11 2.72 14.24 -35.44
C PRO A 11 3.81 14.51 -34.40
N HIS A 12 3.66 13.97 -33.20
CA HIS A 12 4.75 13.89 -32.23
C HIS A 12 5.84 12.92 -32.73
N THR A 13 6.65 13.42 -33.68
CA THR A 13 7.93 12.76 -33.99
C THR A 13 8.96 13.17 -32.95
N GLY A 14 8.77 12.68 -31.73
CA GLY A 14 9.86 12.63 -30.76
C GLY A 14 10.92 11.68 -31.30
N ALA A 15 12.00 12.22 -31.87
CA ALA A 15 13.19 11.42 -32.17
C ALA A 15 13.59 10.71 -30.87
N MET A 16 13.51 9.39 -30.86
CA MET A 16 13.98 8.57 -29.76
C MET A 16 15.45 8.88 -29.57
N ARG A 17 15.81 9.58 -28.50
CA ARG A 17 17.23 9.76 -28.12
C ARG A 17 17.78 8.39 -27.77
N THR A 18 18.56 7.82 -28.65
CA THR A 18 19.16 6.48 -28.53
C THR A 18 20.38 6.43 -27.61
N THR A 19 20.64 7.50 -26.84
CA THR A 19 21.89 7.65 -26.12
C THR A 19 21.65 8.11 -24.69
N ASP A 20 22.07 7.35 -23.73
CA ASP A 20 22.12 7.49 -22.29
C ASP A 20 21.04 6.70 -21.52
N ILE A 21 20.93 5.42 -21.84
CA ILE A 21 20.15 4.49 -21.01
C ILE A 21 21.13 3.78 -20.08
N HIS A 22 20.95 3.94 -18.77
CA HIS A 22 21.63 3.11 -17.77
C HIS A 22 20.93 1.74 -17.72
N SER A 23 21.62 0.70 -18.17
CA SER A 23 21.12 -0.68 -18.20
C SER A 23 21.95 -1.57 -17.28
N TYR A 24 21.28 -2.42 -16.51
CA TYR A 24 21.96 -3.36 -15.65
C TYR A 24 21.15 -4.65 -15.48
N GLN A 25 21.83 -5.73 -15.09
CA GLN A 25 21.21 -6.96 -14.65
C GLN A 25 21.25 -7.00 -13.11
N PRO A 26 20.09 -7.08 -12.41
CA PRO A 26 20.06 -6.97 -10.94
C PRO A 26 20.98 -7.94 -10.20
N ARG A 27 21.17 -9.16 -10.70
CA ARG A 27 22.10 -10.14 -10.12
C ARG A 27 23.57 -9.78 -10.25
N GLN A 28 23.91 -8.84 -11.13
CA GLN A 28 25.28 -8.35 -11.35
C GLN A 28 25.54 -7.01 -10.67
N GLY A 29 24.51 -6.45 -10.04
CA GLY A 29 24.53 -5.15 -9.40
C GLY A 29 24.03 -4.03 -10.32
N HIS A 30 23.62 -2.93 -9.71
CA HIS A 30 23.00 -1.79 -10.43
C HIS A 30 24.00 -0.70 -10.82
N GLY A 31 25.21 -0.68 -10.24
CA GLY A 31 26.24 0.32 -10.57
C GLY A 31 25.90 1.77 -10.17
N LEU A 32 24.87 1.98 -9.34
CA LEU A 32 24.42 3.28 -8.83
C LEU A 32 24.73 3.40 -7.34
N LEU A 33 24.66 4.62 -6.80
CA LEU A 33 24.90 4.88 -5.37
C LEU A 33 23.88 4.13 -4.47
N HIS A 34 22.63 4.03 -4.94
CA HIS A 34 21.54 3.30 -4.27
C HIS A 34 20.78 2.46 -5.28
N ASP A 35 20.25 1.31 -4.82
CA ASP A 35 19.40 0.47 -5.65
C ASP A 35 18.12 1.24 -6.03
N PRO A 36 17.86 1.44 -7.34
CA PRO A 36 16.74 2.24 -7.80
C PRO A 36 15.41 1.50 -7.80
N PHE A 37 15.38 0.17 -7.55
CA PHE A 37 14.19 -0.66 -7.73
C PHE A 37 12.97 -0.10 -6.99
N ASN A 38 13.12 0.20 -5.69
CA ASN A 38 12.02 0.74 -4.88
C ASN A 38 11.59 2.16 -5.30
N ALA A 39 12.49 2.94 -5.90
CA ALA A 39 12.19 4.27 -6.42
C ALA A 39 11.45 4.20 -7.76
N ILE A 40 11.82 3.24 -8.62
CA ILE A 40 11.21 3.03 -9.93
C ILE A 40 9.76 2.49 -9.77
N VAL A 41 9.57 1.50 -8.88
CA VAL A 41 8.24 0.97 -8.52
C VAL A 41 7.61 1.86 -7.44
N GLY A 42 7.45 3.13 -7.73
CA GLY A 42 6.93 4.13 -6.80
C GLY A 42 6.13 5.22 -7.51
N PRO A 43 5.39 6.05 -6.76
CA PRO A 43 5.08 5.89 -5.34
C PRO A 43 4.09 4.75 -5.08
N ARG A 44 4.22 4.09 -3.92
CA ARG A 44 3.39 2.93 -3.53
C ARG A 44 2.45 3.29 -2.39
N PRO A 45 1.20 2.78 -2.39
CA PRO A 45 0.32 2.90 -1.23
C PRO A 45 0.88 2.14 -0.03
N ILE A 46 0.48 2.55 1.17
CA ILE A 46 0.91 1.92 2.41
C ILE A 46 -0.14 0.91 2.87
N GLY A 47 0.27 -0.32 3.08
CA GLY A 47 -0.47 -1.31 3.83
C GLY A 47 -0.19 -1.16 5.31
N TRP A 48 -0.94 -0.34 6.03
CA TRP A 48 -0.83 -0.24 7.48
C TRP A 48 -1.73 -1.31 8.09
N ILE A 49 -1.10 -2.44 8.45
CA ILE A 49 -1.79 -3.69 8.73
C ILE A 49 -1.83 -3.95 10.22
N SER A 50 -3.03 -4.09 10.78
CA SER A 50 -3.22 -4.64 12.12
C SER A 50 -3.63 -6.11 12.06
N THR A 51 -3.11 -6.88 12.99
CA THR A 51 -3.38 -8.29 13.20
C THR A 51 -3.53 -8.57 14.69
N CYS A 52 -3.95 -9.76 15.05
CA CYS A 52 -3.82 -10.27 16.42
C CYS A 52 -3.32 -11.72 16.39
N ASN A 53 -2.61 -12.10 17.43
CA ASN A 53 -2.23 -13.50 17.64
C ASN A 53 -3.43 -14.34 18.12
N ALA A 54 -3.23 -15.64 18.31
CA ALA A 54 -4.28 -16.56 18.77
C ALA A 54 -4.84 -16.18 20.15
N GLN A 55 -4.06 -15.52 21.00
CA GLN A 55 -4.44 -15.05 22.34
C GLN A 55 -5.11 -13.67 22.32
N GLY A 56 -5.19 -13.01 21.17
CA GLY A 56 -5.82 -11.71 20.98
C GLY A 56 -4.88 -10.51 21.18
N ALA A 57 -3.58 -10.73 21.41
CA ALA A 57 -2.62 -9.62 21.45
C ALA A 57 -2.49 -8.98 20.08
N ALA A 58 -2.66 -7.65 20.03
CA ALA A 58 -2.63 -6.88 18.81
C ALA A 58 -1.19 -6.67 18.31
N ASN A 59 -1.07 -6.46 16.99
CA ASN A 59 0.16 -6.06 16.32
C ASN A 59 -0.20 -5.09 15.19
N LEU A 60 0.59 -4.05 14.97
CA LEU A 60 0.37 -3.04 13.95
C LEU A 60 1.68 -2.70 13.24
N ALA A 61 1.74 -2.91 11.93
CA ALA A 61 2.95 -2.65 11.14
C ALA A 61 2.63 -2.13 9.73
N PRO A 62 3.41 -1.18 9.18
CA PRO A 62 3.25 -0.70 7.82
C PRO A 62 4.09 -1.50 6.82
N TYR A 63 3.52 -1.72 5.64
CA TYR A 63 4.14 -2.37 4.50
C TYR A 63 4.02 -1.46 3.27
N SER A 64 5.13 -1.19 2.60
CA SER A 64 5.13 -0.40 1.37
C SER A 64 4.99 -1.25 0.10
N PHE A 65 5.06 -2.56 0.20
CA PHE A 65 4.67 -3.48 -0.87
C PHE A 65 3.22 -3.88 -0.65
N PHE A 66 2.29 -2.99 -1.00
CA PHE A 66 0.85 -3.14 -0.82
C PHE A 66 0.10 -2.66 -2.05
N ASN A 67 -0.98 -3.34 -2.41
CA ASN A 67 -1.90 -2.90 -3.46
C ASN A 67 -3.25 -3.63 -3.40
N ALA A 68 -4.20 -3.18 -4.28
CA ALA A 68 -5.41 -3.92 -4.64
C ALA A 68 -5.10 -4.92 -5.78
N PHE A 69 -5.63 -6.14 -5.69
CA PHE A 69 -5.37 -7.23 -6.62
C PHE A 69 -6.62 -7.69 -7.38
N ASN A 70 -7.80 -7.51 -6.82
CA ASN A 70 -9.06 -7.82 -7.49
C ASN A 70 -10.16 -6.85 -7.05
N TYR A 71 -11.18 -6.69 -7.91
CA TYR A 71 -12.29 -5.77 -7.67
C TYR A 71 -13.56 -6.47 -7.18
N VAL A 72 -13.90 -7.63 -7.73
CA VAL A 72 -15.10 -8.41 -7.36
C VAL A 72 -14.73 -9.90 -7.28
N PRO A 73 -14.64 -10.48 -6.07
CA PRO A 73 -14.65 -9.81 -4.76
C PRO A 73 -13.43 -8.89 -4.58
N PRO A 74 -13.50 -7.86 -3.72
CA PRO A 74 -12.37 -6.96 -3.51
C PRO A 74 -11.26 -7.67 -2.73
N ILE A 75 -10.05 -7.72 -3.30
CA ILE A 75 -8.88 -8.35 -2.71
C ILE A 75 -7.76 -7.32 -2.63
N VAL A 76 -7.19 -7.17 -1.44
CA VAL A 76 -5.97 -6.41 -1.20
C VAL A 76 -4.85 -7.34 -0.75
N GLY A 77 -3.61 -6.89 -0.87
CA GLY A 77 -2.48 -7.69 -0.43
C GLY A 77 -1.25 -6.88 -0.12
N PHE A 78 -0.37 -7.47 0.67
CA PHE A 78 0.92 -6.91 1.02
C PHE A 78 2.01 -7.99 1.00
N ALA A 79 3.27 -7.56 0.83
CA ALA A 79 4.40 -8.45 0.97
C ALA A 79 5.27 -8.02 2.17
N SER A 80 5.64 -9.00 2.99
CA SER A 80 6.54 -8.86 4.13
C SER A 80 7.89 -9.46 3.80
N ILE A 81 8.95 -8.67 3.89
CA ILE A 81 10.32 -9.20 3.92
C ILE A 81 10.56 -9.75 5.32
N GLY A 82 10.79 -11.04 5.40
CA GLY A 82 10.84 -11.81 6.63
C GLY A 82 9.47 -12.33 7.10
N LEU A 83 9.50 -13.47 7.77
CA LEU A 83 8.34 -14.06 8.46
C LEU A 83 8.14 -13.32 9.79
N LYS A 84 7.56 -12.11 9.73
CA LYS A 84 7.31 -11.25 10.89
C LYS A 84 5.99 -11.61 11.58
N ASP A 85 5.74 -10.99 12.75
CA ASP A 85 4.56 -11.26 13.57
C ASP A 85 3.24 -11.04 12.80
N THR A 86 3.14 -10.02 11.96
CA THR A 86 1.98 -9.82 11.09
C THR A 86 1.68 -11.06 10.23
N VAL A 87 2.69 -11.64 9.58
CA VAL A 87 2.49 -12.84 8.74
C VAL A 87 2.15 -14.06 9.59
N ARG A 88 2.85 -14.27 10.72
CA ARG A 88 2.56 -15.35 11.66
C ARG A 88 1.13 -15.25 12.19
N ASN A 89 0.71 -14.05 12.56
CA ASN A 89 -0.64 -13.80 13.05
C ASN A 89 -1.69 -14.11 11.98
N VAL A 90 -1.49 -13.66 10.73
CA VAL A 90 -2.40 -13.98 9.63
C VAL A 90 -2.44 -15.47 9.34
N GLN A 91 -1.31 -16.17 9.38
CA GLN A 91 -1.28 -17.63 9.21
C GLN A 91 -2.05 -18.35 10.33
N ALA A 92 -1.96 -17.86 11.57
CA ALA A 92 -2.63 -18.46 12.72
C ALA A 92 -4.12 -18.14 12.81
N THR A 93 -4.55 -16.96 12.35
CA THR A 93 -5.89 -16.43 12.59
C THR A 93 -6.74 -16.28 11.35
N GLY A 94 -6.12 -16.20 10.17
CA GLY A 94 -6.81 -15.98 8.90
C GLY A 94 -7.36 -14.57 8.72
N GLU A 95 -6.96 -13.60 9.53
CA GLU A 95 -7.60 -12.28 9.58
C GLU A 95 -6.57 -11.15 9.68
N PHE A 96 -6.87 -10.01 9.05
CA PHE A 96 -6.14 -8.75 9.23
C PHE A 96 -7.02 -7.55 8.93
N VAL A 97 -6.57 -6.36 9.32
CA VAL A 97 -7.22 -5.09 8.97
C VAL A 97 -6.19 -4.20 8.27
N TRP A 98 -6.60 -3.59 7.16
CA TRP A 98 -5.88 -2.47 6.56
C TRP A 98 -6.41 -1.15 7.08
N ASN A 99 -5.52 -0.24 7.44
CA ASN A 99 -5.84 1.10 7.92
C ASN A 99 -5.22 2.14 6.98
N LEU A 100 -5.97 3.15 6.59
CA LEU A 100 -5.46 4.25 5.77
C LEU A 100 -4.41 5.04 6.55
N ALA A 101 -3.19 5.08 6.01
CA ALA A 101 -2.15 5.97 6.48
C ALA A 101 -2.28 7.35 5.80
N THR A 102 -2.44 8.40 6.61
CA THR A 102 -2.54 9.78 6.15
C THR A 102 -1.34 10.60 6.62
N ARG A 103 -1.21 11.83 6.07
CA ARG A 103 -0.13 12.73 6.47
C ARG A 103 -0.15 13.02 7.99
N ASP A 104 -1.33 13.17 8.56
CA ASP A 104 -1.49 13.47 10.00
C ASP A 104 -1.08 12.29 10.89
N LEU A 105 -1.19 11.06 10.38
CA LEU A 105 -0.84 9.84 11.09
C LEU A 105 0.57 9.33 10.73
N ALA A 106 1.33 10.04 9.89
CA ALA A 106 2.60 9.56 9.35
C ALA A 106 3.63 9.24 10.44
N GLU A 107 3.74 10.06 11.48
CA GLU A 107 4.68 9.84 12.58
C GLU A 107 4.27 8.63 13.45
N ALA A 108 2.98 8.52 13.77
CA ALA A 108 2.46 7.38 14.50
C ALA A 108 2.64 6.09 13.70
N MET A 109 2.31 6.09 12.40
CA MET A 109 2.56 4.96 11.50
C MET A 109 4.05 4.60 11.46
N ASN A 110 4.94 5.59 11.36
CA ASN A 110 6.38 5.35 11.36
C ASN A 110 6.87 4.74 12.66
N THR A 111 6.31 5.15 13.81
CA THR A 111 6.61 4.56 15.11
C THR A 111 6.29 3.06 15.13
N THR A 112 5.22 2.62 14.46
CA THR A 112 4.87 1.19 14.35
C THR A 112 5.79 0.39 13.42
N CYS A 113 6.81 1.01 12.79
CA CYS A 113 7.89 0.30 12.07
C CYS A 113 8.98 -0.23 12.99
N ALA A 114 8.99 0.16 14.27
CA ALA A 114 10.07 -0.19 15.19
C ALA A 114 10.20 -1.71 15.31
N ALA A 115 11.45 -2.19 15.30
CA ALA A 115 11.75 -3.58 15.57
C ALA A 115 11.68 -3.79 17.10
N VAL A 116 10.52 -4.14 17.59
CA VAL A 116 10.25 -4.36 19.02
C VAL A 116 9.98 -5.83 19.29
N PRO A 117 10.16 -6.31 20.55
CA PRO A 117 9.76 -7.66 20.94
C PRO A 117 8.26 -7.88 20.75
N PRO A 118 7.81 -9.15 20.52
CA PRO A 118 6.40 -9.47 20.25
C PRO A 118 5.42 -9.11 21.39
N GLU A 119 5.94 -8.84 22.60
CA GLU A 119 5.15 -8.43 23.76
C GLU A 119 4.82 -6.94 23.77
N VAL A 120 5.46 -6.16 22.91
CA VAL A 120 5.24 -4.71 22.79
C VAL A 120 4.06 -4.47 21.87
N ASP A 121 3.04 -3.78 22.39
CA ASP A 121 1.87 -3.35 21.60
C ASP A 121 2.21 -2.05 20.88
N GLU A 122 2.28 -2.11 19.54
CA GLU A 122 2.58 -0.94 18.70
C GLU A 122 1.47 0.12 18.74
N PHE A 123 0.24 -0.22 19.06
CA PHE A 123 -0.81 0.78 19.29
C PHE A 123 -0.45 1.67 20.50
N VAL A 124 -0.05 1.04 21.59
CA VAL A 124 0.40 1.76 22.80
C VAL A 124 1.66 2.57 22.51
N LEU A 125 2.64 1.95 21.85
CA LEU A 125 3.92 2.59 21.50
C LEU A 125 3.72 3.85 20.65
N ALA A 126 2.77 3.83 19.71
CA ALA A 126 2.48 4.92 18.79
C ALA A 126 1.41 5.90 19.32
N GLY A 127 0.85 5.67 20.52
CA GLY A 127 -0.22 6.49 21.08
C GLY A 127 -1.53 6.42 20.30
N LEU A 128 -1.82 5.27 19.70
CA LEU A 128 -3.00 5.01 18.89
C LEU A 128 -4.07 4.26 19.69
N THR A 129 -5.32 4.44 19.30
CA THR A 129 -6.48 3.81 19.95
C THR A 129 -6.93 2.58 19.17
N PRO A 130 -6.83 1.35 19.71
CA PRO A 130 -7.42 0.19 19.08
C PRO A 130 -8.95 0.26 19.17
N ARG A 131 -9.63 0.14 18.01
CA ARG A 131 -11.09 0.07 17.91
C ARG A 131 -11.51 -1.32 17.45
N ALA A 132 -12.46 -1.94 18.14
CA ALA A 132 -12.97 -3.25 17.75
C ALA A 132 -13.47 -3.25 16.29
N SER A 133 -13.13 -4.30 15.56
CA SER A 133 -13.67 -4.62 14.24
C SER A 133 -15.06 -5.23 14.36
N THR A 134 -15.76 -5.33 13.24
CA THR A 134 -17.15 -5.83 13.18
C THR A 134 -17.20 -7.32 12.82
N LEU A 135 -16.37 -7.76 11.88
CA LEU A 135 -16.40 -9.10 11.27
C LEU A 135 -15.13 -9.92 11.50
N VAL A 136 -14.04 -9.27 11.96
CA VAL A 136 -12.75 -9.91 12.22
C VAL A 136 -12.24 -9.54 13.62
N ARG A 137 -11.28 -10.31 14.14
CA ARG A 137 -10.74 -10.08 15.50
C ARG A 137 -9.72 -8.93 15.60
N PRO A 138 -8.80 -8.74 14.63
CA PRO A 138 -7.83 -7.67 14.72
C PRO A 138 -8.49 -6.31 14.85
N PRO A 139 -7.99 -5.41 15.74
CA PRO A 139 -8.56 -4.09 15.91
C PRO A 139 -8.24 -3.18 14.72
N ARG A 140 -9.09 -2.20 14.48
CA ARG A 140 -8.85 -1.06 13.60
C ARG A 140 -8.09 0.04 14.34
N VAL A 141 -7.34 0.88 13.64
CA VAL A 141 -6.84 2.14 14.19
C VAL A 141 -7.99 3.14 14.23
N ALA A 142 -8.38 3.61 15.43
CA ALA A 142 -9.54 4.49 15.60
C ALA A 142 -9.37 5.84 14.90
N GLU A 143 -8.15 6.34 14.81
CA GLU A 143 -7.76 7.60 14.17
C GLU A 143 -7.73 7.48 12.64
N SER A 144 -7.66 6.26 12.09
CA SER A 144 -7.68 6.04 10.65
C SER A 144 -9.08 6.27 10.08
N ARG A 145 -9.18 7.15 9.09
CA ARG A 145 -10.45 7.58 8.49
C ARG A 145 -11.07 6.56 7.53
N VAL A 146 -10.26 5.57 7.08
CA VAL A 146 -10.74 4.45 6.27
C VAL A 146 -10.07 3.17 6.74
N THR A 147 -10.86 2.11 6.95
CA THR A 147 -10.31 0.80 7.31
C THR A 147 -11.04 -0.31 6.57
N PHE A 148 -10.30 -1.37 6.21
CA PHE A 148 -10.82 -2.59 5.59
C PHE A 148 -10.60 -3.77 6.52
N GLU A 149 -11.67 -4.47 6.88
CA GLU A 149 -11.58 -5.76 7.56
C GLU A 149 -11.41 -6.85 6.49
N CYS A 150 -10.41 -7.70 6.65
CA CYS A 150 -10.01 -8.66 5.63
C CYS A 150 -9.93 -10.08 6.19
N ARG A 151 -10.42 -11.04 5.39
CA ARG A 151 -10.14 -12.47 5.60
C ARG A 151 -9.07 -12.92 4.63
N CYS A 152 -8.04 -13.54 5.18
CA CYS A 152 -6.91 -14.04 4.40
C CYS A 152 -7.38 -15.12 3.43
N THR A 153 -6.99 -14.97 2.16
CA THR A 153 -7.24 -15.97 1.13
C THR A 153 -6.00 -16.77 0.79
N GLN A 154 -4.82 -16.15 0.90
CA GLN A 154 -3.54 -16.78 0.57
C GLN A 154 -2.41 -16.18 1.42
N VAL A 155 -1.50 -17.04 1.85
CA VAL A 155 -0.16 -16.68 2.32
C VAL A 155 0.85 -17.51 1.56
N GLN A 156 1.69 -16.86 0.77
CA GLN A 156 2.63 -17.53 -0.12
C GLN A 156 4.05 -16.98 0.06
N GLN A 157 5.01 -17.86 0.28
CA GLN A 157 6.42 -17.49 0.16
C GLN A 157 6.78 -17.28 -1.32
N LEU A 158 7.47 -16.19 -1.63
CA LEU A 158 7.89 -15.92 -3.00
C LEU A 158 9.14 -16.75 -3.38
N HIS A 159 9.29 -16.99 -4.69
CA HIS A 159 10.42 -17.72 -5.26
C HIS A 159 11.05 -16.90 -6.38
N GLY A 160 12.36 -17.03 -6.54
CA GLY A 160 13.06 -16.52 -7.69
C GLY A 160 12.72 -17.30 -8.97
N ALA A 161 13.13 -16.79 -10.11
CA ALA A 161 12.91 -17.46 -11.42
C ALA A 161 13.59 -18.83 -11.53
N ASP A 162 14.57 -19.09 -10.69
CA ASP A 162 15.25 -20.39 -10.57
C ASP A 162 14.57 -21.34 -9.58
N GLY A 163 13.43 -20.97 -9.03
CA GLY A 163 12.69 -21.75 -8.04
C GLY A 163 13.21 -21.60 -6.60
N THR A 164 14.28 -20.83 -6.36
CA THR A 164 14.80 -20.62 -5.00
C THR A 164 13.83 -19.78 -4.18
N ALA A 165 13.46 -20.27 -2.99
CA ALA A 165 12.64 -19.52 -2.07
C ALA A 165 13.37 -18.26 -1.58
N VAL A 166 12.67 -17.14 -1.54
CA VAL A 166 13.17 -15.88 -0.98
C VAL A 166 12.46 -15.58 0.35
N ASP A 167 13.11 -14.87 1.25
CA ASP A 167 12.52 -14.51 2.54
C ASP A 167 11.52 -13.35 2.40
N THR A 168 10.49 -13.59 1.56
CA THR A 168 9.41 -12.65 1.32
C THR A 168 8.08 -13.41 1.24
N TRP A 169 7.09 -12.93 1.97
CA TRP A 169 5.78 -13.54 2.11
C TRP A 169 4.70 -12.61 1.56
N LEU A 170 4.01 -13.05 0.51
CA LEU A 170 2.83 -12.38 -0.04
C LEU A 170 1.59 -12.84 0.73
N VAL A 171 0.84 -11.89 1.26
CA VAL A 171 -0.45 -12.10 1.93
C VAL A 171 -1.54 -11.45 1.10
N LEU A 172 -2.57 -12.21 0.72
CA LEU A 172 -3.77 -11.73 0.07
C LEU A 172 -4.98 -11.93 0.97
N GLY A 173 -5.91 -10.97 0.96
CA GLY A 173 -7.14 -11.07 1.74
C GLY A 173 -8.32 -10.41 1.05
N GLU A 174 -9.47 -11.07 1.12
CA GLU A 174 -10.75 -10.52 0.70
C GLU A 174 -11.22 -9.49 1.72
N VAL A 175 -11.61 -8.31 1.23
CA VAL A 175 -12.20 -7.25 2.06
C VAL A 175 -13.64 -7.64 2.35
N VAL A 176 -13.95 -7.89 3.63
CA VAL A 176 -15.28 -8.33 4.08
C VAL A 176 -16.09 -7.21 4.74
N ALA A 177 -15.44 -6.13 5.19
CA ALA A 177 -16.11 -4.91 5.65
C ALA A 177 -15.25 -3.67 5.35
N VAL A 178 -15.92 -2.56 5.06
CA VAL A 178 -15.30 -1.27 4.76
C VAL A 178 -15.90 -0.21 5.69
N HIS A 179 -15.02 0.54 6.35
CA HIS A 179 -15.41 1.68 7.19
C HIS A 179 -14.82 2.95 6.59
N ILE A 180 -15.65 3.94 6.35
CA ILE A 180 -15.25 5.23 5.76
C ILE A 180 -15.80 6.35 6.62
N ASP A 181 -14.96 7.28 7.04
CA ASP A 181 -15.40 8.55 7.60
C ASP A 181 -16.28 9.28 6.56
N LYS A 182 -17.52 9.58 6.94
CA LYS A 182 -18.51 10.23 6.05
C LYS A 182 -18.01 11.57 5.50
N ALA A 183 -17.11 12.26 6.19
CA ALA A 183 -16.52 13.49 5.72
C ALA A 183 -15.62 13.32 4.46
N LEU A 184 -15.24 12.06 4.13
CA LEU A 184 -14.56 11.72 2.88
C LEU A 184 -15.51 11.33 1.74
N LEU A 185 -16.82 11.42 1.96
CA LEU A 185 -17.81 11.14 0.93
C LEU A 185 -18.44 12.47 0.47
N ARG A 186 -18.36 12.74 -0.83
CA ARG A 186 -19.00 13.88 -1.50
C ARG A 186 -19.97 13.33 -2.54
N ASP A 187 -21.26 13.62 -2.37
CA ASP A 187 -22.31 13.14 -3.27
C ASP A 187 -22.28 11.62 -3.51
N GLY A 188 -21.94 10.85 -2.46
CA GLY A 188 -21.82 9.39 -2.52
C GLY A 188 -20.51 8.89 -3.15
N ILE A 189 -19.56 9.78 -3.48
CA ILE A 189 -18.27 9.44 -4.09
C ILE A 189 -17.16 9.64 -3.06
N TYR A 190 -16.26 8.65 -2.94
CA TYR A 190 -15.07 8.76 -2.10
C TYR A 190 -14.08 9.78 -2.69
N ASP A 191 -13.74 10.78 -1.90
CA ASP A 191 -12.86 11.88 -2.31
C ASP A 191 -11.39 11.53 -2.04
N THR A 192 -10.81 10.75 -2.94
CA THR A 192 -9.41 10.31 -2.85
C THR A 192 -8.43 11.47 -2.70
N ALA A 193 -8.68 12.58 -3.43
CA ALA A 193 -7.76 13.72 -3.47
C ALA A 193 -7.68 14.47 -2.12
N ASN A 194 -8.76 14.44 -1.33
CA ASN A 194 -8.84 15.10 -0.01
C ASN A 194 -8.73 14.13 1.16
N ALA A 195 -8.50 12.84 0.90
CA ALA A 195 -8.39 11.84 1.97
C ALA A 195 -7.05 11.87 2.73
N GLY A 196 -6.06 12.62 2.23
CA GLY A 196 -4.77 12.79 2.88
C GLY A 196 -3.83 11.59 2.76
N HIS A 197 -4.00 10.76 1.73
CA HIS A 197 -3.13 9.61 1.48
C HIS A 197 -1.65 9.99 1.48
N ILE A 198 -0.82 9.14 2.08
CA ILE A 198 0.63 9.15 1.89
C ILE A 198 1.07 7.92 1.11
N LEU A 199 2.10 8.08 0.31
CA LEU A 199 2.64 7.05 -0.56
C LEU A 199 4.14 6.93 -0.31
N ARG A 200 4.65 5.71 -0.20
CA ARG A 200 6.09 5.48 -0.08
C ARG A 200 6.77 5.77 -1.40
N ALA A 201 7.73 6.68 -1.38
CA ALA A 201 8.60 7.00 -2.51
C ALA A 201 9.86 6.11 -2.55
N GLY A 202 10.85 6.50 -3.31
CA GLY A 202 12.21 5.95 -3.27
C GLY A 202 12.97 6.44 -2.04
N GLY A 203 14.27 6.24 -1.98
CA GLY A 203 15.10 6.73 -0.90
C GLY A 203 14.80 6.15 0.49
N PRO A 204 15.62 6.44 1.49
CA PRO A 204 15.49 5.84 2.81
C PRO A 204 14.27 6.35 3.61
N ALA A 205 13.80 7.58 3.36
CA ALA A 205 12.77 8.23 4.16
C ALA A 205 11.73 9.04 3.36
N ASP A 206 11.66 8.87 2.04
CA ASP A 206 10.85 9.73 1.19
C ASP A 206 9.40 9.22 1.10
N TYR A 207 8.46 10.15 1.19
CA TYR A 207 7.03 9.94 1.00
C TYR A 207 6.45 11.04 0.13
N PHE A 208 5.38 10.74 -0.60
CA PHE A 208 4.53 11.70 -1.29
C PHE A 208 3.18 11.83 -0.58
N THR A 209 2.59 13.02 -0.67
CA THR A 209 1.17 13.24 -0.39
C THR A 209 0.40 13.33 -1.70
N VAL A 210 -0.88 12.97 -1.68
CA VAL A 210 -1.80 13.16 -2.79
C VAL A 210 -2.76 14.27 -2.44
N GLY A 211 -2.98 15.21 -3.37
CA GLY A 211 -3.90 16.32 -3.19
C GLY A 211 -4.66 16.64 -4.48
N PRO A 212 -5.63 17.59 -4.42
CA PRO A 212 -6.44 17.96 -5.59
C PRO A 212 -5.63 18.49 -6.77
N GLU A 213 -4.48 19.11 -6.51
CA GLU A 213 -3.61 19.70 -7.55
C GLU A 213 -2.95 18.64 -8.46
N GLN A 214 -2.81 17.40 -7.96
CA GLN A 214 -2.25 16.29 -8.72
C GLN A 214 -3.32 15.50 -9.47
N LEU A 215 -4.62 15.81 -9.26
CA LEU A 215 -5.72 15.10 -9.89
C LEU A 215 -5.87 15.52 -11.36
N PHE A 216 -5.81 14.57 -12.27
CA PHE A 216 -6.20 14.76 -13.66
C PHE A 216 -7.13 13.65 -14.13
N LYS A 217 -7.94 13.93 -15.15
CA LYS A 217 -8.91 12.98 -15.70
C LYS A 217 -8.38 12.39 -17.01
N MET A 218 -8.43 11.07 -17.11
CA MET A 218 -8.13 10.33 -18.33
C MET A 218 -9.25 9.33 -18.60
N HIS A 219 -9.94 9.47 -19.69
CA HIS A 219 -11.01 8.57 -20.11
C HIS A 219 -10.45 7.45 -20.97
N ARG A 220 -10.97 6.21 -20.79
CA ARG A 220 -10.63 5.13 -21.70
C ARG A 220 -11.15 5.45 -23.11
N PRO A 221 -10.37 5.19 -24.16
CA PRO A 221 -10.87 5.24 -25.53
C PRO A 221 -12.07 4.30 -25.67
N ARG A 222 -13.08 4.72 -26.44
CA ARG A 222 -14.23 3.88 -26.80
C ARG A 222 -13.94 3.10 -28.05
#